data_16c23031e06af8ef5ec79e88ab58d6be
#
_entry.id   16c23031e06af8ef5ec79e88ab58d6be
#
_cell.length_a   1.000
_cell.length_b   1.000
_cell.length_c   1.000
_cell.angle_alpha   90.00
_cell.angle_beta   90.00
_cell.angle_gamma   90.00
#
_symmetry.space_group_name_H-M   'P 1'
#
loop_
_entity.id
_entity.type
_entity.pdbx_description
1 polymer ?
#
loop_
_entity_poly.entity_id
_entity_poly.type
_entity_poly.pdbx_seq_one_letter_code
_entity_poly.pdbx_strand_id
1 'polypeptide(L)'
;GNFGQTNYAAAKFGVIGFTKTWSRELGPKGIRVNAVAPGFIETPILASVPDKVLDHMREQVPLRRLGHPDEIANVYAFLASDEASYINGAVLEVSGGMTV
;
A
#
# COMPACT_ATOMS: atom_id res chain seq x y z
N GLY A 1 11.15 -13.26 -10.31
CA GLY A 1 10.57 -13.39 -9.00
C GLY A 1 9.94 -14.74 -8.76
N ASN A 2 9.52 -14.98 -7.55
CA ASN A 2 8.80 -16.19 -7.20
C ASN A 2 7.29 -16.03 -7.48
N PHE A 3 6.53 -17.11 -7.27
CA PHE A 3 5.09 -17.13 -7.53
C PHE A 3 4.34 -16.08 -6.71
N GLY A 4 4.70 -15.89 -5.45
CA GLY A 4 4.06 -14.88 -4.60
C GLY A 4 4.30 -13.47 -5.09
N GLN A 5 5.51 -13.16 -5.55
CA GLN A 5 5.83 -11.84 -6.10
C GLN A 5 5.06 -11.57 -7.40
N THR A 6 4.89 -12.58 -8.24
CA THR A 6 4.13 -12.46 -9.48
C THR A 6 2.67 -12.13 -9.18
N ASN A 7 2.06 -12.85 -8.23
CA ASN A 7 0.68 -12.59 -7.82
C ASN A 7 0.51 -11.20 -7.20
N TYR A 8 1.44 -10.78 -6.36
CA TYR A 8 1.40 -9.46 -5.75
C TYR A 8 1.49 -8.36 -6.82
N ALA A 9 2.41 -8.52 -7.79
CA ALA A 9 2.57 -7.56 -8.87
C ALA A 9 1.30 -7.46 -9.72
N ALA A 10 0.67 -8.59 -10.04
CA ALA A 10 -0.56 -8.61 -10.81
C ALA A 10 -1.70 -7.91 -10.06
N ALA A 11 -1.84 -8.16 -8.76
CA ALA A 11 -2.83 -7.51 -7.92
C ALA A 11 -2.60 -5.99 -7.86
N LYS A 12 -1.35 -5.58 -7.72
CA LYS A 12 -0.97 -4.17 -7.69
C LYS A 12 -1.33 -3.46 -9.00
N PHE A 13 -1.02 -4.07 -10.15
CA PHE A 13 -1.40 -3.51 -11.44
C PHE A 13 -2.91 -3.40 -11.60
N GLY A 14 -3.66 -4.38 -11.08
CA GLY A 14 -5.12 -4.34 -11.07
C GLY A 14 -5.65 -3.16 -10.27
N VAL A 15 -5.12 -2.94 -9.09
CA VAL A 15 -5.50 -1.80 -8.22
C VAL A 15 -5.18 -0.47 -8.91
N ILE A 16 -4.01 -0.35 -9.54
CA ILE A 16 -3.64 0.85 -10.29
C ILE A 16 -4.66 1.11 -11.40
N GLY A 17 -5.02 0.07 -12.16
CA GLY A 17 -5.98 0.19 -13.26
C GLY A 17 -7.35 0.65 -12.78
N PHE A 18 -7.90 0.00 -11.75
CA PHE A 18 -9.19 0.39 -11.20
C PHE A 18 -9.17 1.81 -10.63
N THR A 19 -8.11 2.16 -9.92
CA THR A 19 -7.98 3.49 -9.34
C THR A 19 -8.00 4.58 -10.42
N LYS A 20 -7.22 4.39 -11.46
CA LYS A 20 -7.18 5.35 -12.57
C LYS A 20 -8.53 5.47 -13.27
N THR A 21 -9.17 4.34 -13.57
CA THR A 21 -10.46 4.32 -14.26
C THR A 21 -11.54 5.01 -13.42
N TRP A 22 -11.67 4.62 -12.15
CA TRP A 22 -12.70 5.19 -11.29
C TRP A 22 -12.46 6.67 -11.00
N SER A 23 -11.20 7.08 -10.89
CA SER A 23 -10.89 8.49 -10.67
C SER A 23 -11.37 9.37 -11.82
N ARG A 24 -11.28 8.85 -13.04
CA ARG A 24 -11.75 9.56 -14.24
C ARG A 24 -13.27 9.55 -14.33
N GLU A 25 -13.90 8.41 -14.03
CA GLU A 25 -15.36 8.28 -14.13
C GLU A 25 -16.09 9.07 -13.05
N LEU A 26 -15.56 9.07 -11.83
CA LEU A 26 -16.22 9.68 -10.68
C LEU A 26 -15.76 11.10 -10.40
N GLY A 27 -14.62 11.50 -10.95
CA GLY A 27 -14.10 12.86 -10.77
C GLY A 27 -15.08 13.96 -11.16
N PRO A 28 -15.78 13.86 -12.30
CA PRO A 28 -16.78 14.87 -12.67
C PRO A 28 -17.93 15.02 -11.67
N LYS A 29 -18.14 13.99 -10.82
CA LYS A 29 -19.15 14.03 -9.77
C LYS A 29 -18.61 14.55 -8.43
N GLY A 30 -17.35 14.99 -8.41
CA GLY A 30 -16.71 15.48 -7.19
C GLY A 30 -16.23 14.38 -6.25
N ILE A 31 -16.06 13.17 -6.76
CA ILE A 31 -15.60 12.02 -5.97
C ILE A 31 -14.15 11.73 -6.33
N ARG A 32 -13.28 11.74 -5.34
CA ARG A 32 -11.87 11.38 -5.51
C ARG A 32 -11.69 9.88 -5.22
N VAL A 33 -10.86 9.24 -6.01
CA VAL A 33 -10.55 7.81 -5.85
C VAL A 33 -9.03 7.65 -5.83
N ASN A 34 -8.52 7.16 -4.73
CA ASN A 34 -7.10 6.89 -4.54
C ASN A 34 -6.95 5.51 -3.89
N ALA A 35 -5.77 4.98 -3.98
CA ALA A 35 -5.46 3.67 -3.39
C ALA A 35 -4.19 3.73 -2.55
N VAL A 36 -4.09 2.79 -1.62
CA VAL A 36 -2.89 2.59 -0.80
C VAL A 36 -2.38 1.19 -1.07
N ALA A 37 -1.10 1.09 -1.34
CA ALA A 37 -0.42 -0.20 -1.53
C ALA A 37 0.57 -0.40 -0.38
N PRO A 38 0.19 -1.13 0.68
CA PRO A 38 1.09 -1.37 1.81
C PRO A 38 2.14 -2.41 1.48
N GLY A 39 3.30 -2.29 2.13
CA GLY A 39 4.31 -3.34 2.12
C GLY A 39 4.10 -4.32 3.28
N PHE A 40 5.18 -4.73 3.93
CA PHE A 40 5.09 -5.61 5.09
C PHE A 40 4.67 -4.80 6.31
N ILE A 41 3.49 -5.12 6.85
CA ILE A 41 2.91 -4.41 8.00
C ILE A 41 2.82 -5.37 9.17
N GLU A 42 3.25 -4.92 10.33
CA GLU A 42 3.20 -5.70 11.56
C GLU A 42 1.74 -5.91 11.98
N THR A 43 1.34 -7.18 12.09
CA THR A 43 -0.01 -7.58 12.48
C THR A 43 0.08 -8.67 13.54
N PRO A 44 -1.01 -8.93 14.30
CA PRO A 44 -0.99 -10.00 15.30
C PRO A 44 -0.63 -11.38 14.74
N ILE A 45 -0.95 -11.65 13.47
CA ILE A 45 -0.61 -12.92 12.82
C ILE A 45 0.90 -13.13 12.79
N LEU A 46 1.69 -12.06 12.70
CA LEU A 46 3.14 -12.16 12.65
C LEU A 46 3.76 -12.58 13.98
N ALA A 47 3.00 -12.53 15.06
CA ALA A 47 3.51 -12.99 16.37
C ALA A 47 3.88 -14.48 16.37
N SER A 48 3.26 -15.28 15.50
CA SER A 48 3.54 -16.70 15.36
C SER A 48 4.61 -17.03 14.32
N VAL A 49 5.12 -16.02 13.61
CA VAL A 49 6.14 -16.21 12.58
C VAL A 49 7.51 -16.28 13.25
N PRO A 50 8.37 -17.24 12.86
CA PRO A 50 9.71 -17.34 13.44
C PRO A 50 10.53 -16.07 13.23
N ASP A 51 11.35 -15.71 14.22
CA ASP A 51 12.18 -14.52 14.17
C ASP A 51 13.07 -14.46 12.93
N LYS A 52 13.59 -15.61 12.52
CA LYS A 52 14.43 -15.69 11.33
C LYS A 52 13.70 -15.23 10.07
N VAL A 53 12.43 -15.57 9.96
CA VAL A 53 11.59 -15.15 8.83
C VAL A 53 11.30 -13.66 8.91
N LEU A 54 10.99 -13.15 10.10
CA LEU A 54 10.77 -11.72 10.31
C LEU A 54 12.02 -10.92 9.97
N ASP A 55 13.20 -11.40 10.36
CA ASP A 55 14.46 -10.74 10.03
C ASP A 55 14.68 -10.68 8.52
N HIS A 56 14.36 -11.77 7.83
CA HIS A 56 14.45 -11.80 6.37
C HIS A 56 13.50 -10.79 5.72
N MET A 57 12.29 -10.67 6.24
CA MET A 57 11.34 -9.67 5.76
C MET A 57 11.87 -8.25 5.95
N ARG A 58 12.42 -7.96 7.12
CA ARG A 58 13.00 -6.64 7.41
C ARG A 58 14.15 -6.30 6.47
N GLU A 59 14.97 -7.28 6.11
CA GLU A 59 16.09 -7.08 5.20
C GLU A 59 15.66 -6.65 3.81
N GLN A 60 14.45 -7.04 3.40
CA GLN A 60 13.93 -6.67 2.08
C GLN A 60 13.40 -5.23 2.03
N VAL A 61 13.24 -4.60 3.17
CA VAL A 61 12.70 -3.24 3.26
C VAL A 61 13.86 -2.25 3.41
N PRO A 62 13.99 -1.25 2.53
CA PRO A 62 15.04 -0.25 2.66
C PRO A 62 15.08 0.44 4.03
N LEU A 63 13.95 0.69 4.68
CA LEU A 63 13.91 1.25 6.03
C LEU A 63 14.23 0.21 7.12
N ARG A 64 14.44 -1.06 6.75
CA ARG A 64 14.87 -2.15 7.63
C ARG A 64 13.92 -2.42 8.79
N ARG A 65 12.64 -2.16 8.60
CA ARG A 65 11.61 -2.49 9.58
C ARG A 65 10.29 -2.75 8.89
N LEU A 66 9.40 -3.43 9.59
CA LEU A 66 8.01 -3.56 9.17
C LEU A 66 7.28 -2.25 9.48
N GLY A 67 6.25 -1.95 8.71
CA GLY A 67 5.39 -0.82 9.02
C GLY A 67 4.44 -1.14 10.16
N HIS A 68 3.92 -0.12 10.81
CA HIS A 68 2.87 -0.26 11.81
C HIS A 68 1.50 0.03 11.21
N PRO A 69 0.44 -0.64 11.67
CA PRO A 69 -0.91 -0.38 11.17
C PRO A 69 -1.30 1.10 11.20
N ASP A 70 -0.87 1.84 12.22
CA ASP A 70 -1.15 3.27 12.33
C ASP A 70 -0.55 4.06 11.17
N GLU A 71 0.57 3.62 10.62
CA GLU A 71 1.20 4.29 9.50
C GLU A 71 0.35 4.17 8.24
N ILE A 72 -0.36 3.07 8.08
CA ILE A 72 -1.32 2.90 6.99
C ILE A 72 -2.59 3.72 7.27
N ALA A 73 -3.10 3.66 8.48
CA ALA A 73 -4.29 4.41 8.88
C ALA A 73 -4.10 5.92 8.69
N ASN A 74 -2.92 6.44 9.00
CA ASN A 74 -2.62 7.86 8.83
C ASN A 74 -2.66 8.28 7.35
N VAL A 75 -2.24 7.40 6.45
CA VAL A 75 -2.31 7.68 5.01
C VAL A 75 -3.77 7.73 4.55
N TYR A 76 -4.60 6.79 5.00
CA TYR A 76 -6.03 6.82 4.68
C TYR A 76 -6.69 8.08 5.21
N ALA A 77 -6.39 8.47 6.44
CA ALA A 77 -6.93 9.68 7.04
C ALA A 77 -6.56 10.93 6.23
N PHE A 78 -5.30 11.01 5.80
CA PHE A 78 -4.84 12.12 4.94
C PHE A 78 -5.59 12.13 3.62
N LEU A 79 -5.67 10.99 2.94
CA LEU A 79 -6.32 10.92 1.62
C LEU A 79 -7.81 11.24 1.70
N ALA A 80 -8.46 10.94 2.81
CA ALA A 80 -9.87 11.23 3.02
C ALA A 80 -10.11 12.70 3.42
N SER A 81 -9.07 13.43 3.78
CA SER A 81 -9.19 14.78 4.30
C SER A 81 -9.21 15.83 3.18
N ASP A 82 -9.62 17.04 3.52
CA ASP A 82 -9.59 18.18 2.61
C ASP A 82 -8.17 18.58 2.20
N GLU A 83 -7.17 18.20 3.01
CA GLU A 83 -5.78 18.45 2.67
C GLU A 83 -5.37 17.71 1.40
N ALA A 84 -6.04 16.63 1.05
CA ALA A 84 -5.81 15.87 -0.17
C ALA A 84 -6.80 16.21 -1.28
N SER A 85 -7.41 17.38 -1.24
CA SER A 85 -8.54 17.73 -2.11
C SER A 85 -8.23 17.71 -3.61
N TYR A 86 -6.97 17.85 -4.00
CA TYR A 86 -6.58 17.80 -5.40
C TYR A 86 -5.88 16.49 -5.78
N ILE A 87 -5.85 15.52 -4.88
CA ILE A 87 -5.25 14.20 -5.14
C ILE A 87 -6.34 13.26 -5.62
N ASN A 88 -6.21 12.81 -6.86
CA ASN A 88 -7.19 11.93 -7.49
C ASN A 88 -6.47 10.97 -8.44
N GLY A 89 -6.74 9.69 -8.32
CA GLY A 89 -6.11 8.67 -9.16
C GLY A 89 -4.71 8.27 -8.70
N ALA A 90 -4.31 8.63 -7.49
CA ALA A 90 -3.01 8.26 -6.96
C ALA A 90 -3.02 6.86 -6.34
N VAL A 91 -1.90 6.18 -6.47
CA VAL A 91 -1.63 4.94 -5.73
C VAL A 91 -0.39 5.20 -4.89
N LEU A 92 -0.58 5.28 -3.57
CA LEU A 92 0.51 5.55 -2.65
C LEU A 92 1.08 4.25 -2.12
N GLU A 93 2.36 4.03 -2.36
CA GLU A 93 3.09 2.91 -1.78
C GLU A 93 3.54 3.28 -0.37
N VAL A 94 3.10 2.52 0.61
CA VAL A 94 3.44 2.71 2.02
C VAL A 94 4.17 1.45 2.46
N SER A 95 5.44 1.36 2.09
CA SER A 95 6.18 0.10 2.08
C SER A 95 7.60 0.20 2.65
N GLY A 96 7.98 1.37 3.16
CA GLY A 96 9.36 1.59 3.60
C GLY A 96 10.38 1.55 2.48
N GLY A 97 9.92 1.69 1.24
CA GLY A 97 10.77 1.66 0.05
C GLY A 97 10.88 0.31 -0.63
N MET A 98 10.18 -0.72 -0.14
CA MET A 98 10.20 -2.03 -0.76
C MET A 98 9.57 -1.97 -2.15
N THR A 99 10.26 -2.54 -3.14
CA THR A 99 9.76 -2.64 -4.51
C THR A 99 9.55 -4.11 -4.89
N VAL A 100 8.69 -4.32 -5.84
CA VAL A 100 8.37 -5.67 -6.32
C VAL A 100 8.71 -5.78 -7.80
#